data_c770045c306c142c84e69df6ec2c02f7
#
_entry.id   c770045c306c142c84e69df6ec2c02f7
#
_cell.length_a   1.000
_cell.length_b   1.000
_cell.length_c   1.000
_cell.angle_alpha   90.00
_cell.angle_beta   90.00
_cell.angle_gamma   90.00
#
_symmetry.space_group_name_H-M   'P 1'
#
loop_
_entity.id
_entity.type
_entity.pdbx_description
1 polymer ?
#
loop_
_entity_poly.entity_id
_entity_poly.type
_entity_poly.pdbx_seq_one_letter_code
_entity_poly.pdbx_strand_id
1 'polypeptide(L)'
;DSKELDNFIFKSIGKILTKLRDSTPSFTGTQDTGYTLRKIYGGTAMHIDGIHSESTGYTKSVRCLSIIIVLNDDYDGGVFCFPSQGLKFRVQKGQAVLFPPYWTHPHSVTSVGEGQARYTINTWVLEKFVD
;
A
#
# COMPACT_ATOMS: atom_id res chain seq x y z
N ASP A 1 19.78 -12.45 0.19
CA ASP A 1 18.95 -13.23 -0.72
C ASP A 1 17.49 -12.86 -0.59
N SER A 2 16.62 -13.48 -1.38
CA SER A 2 15.20 -13.15 -1.38
C SER A 2 14.51 -13.47 -0.04
N LYS A 3 14.98 -14.47 0.66
CA LYS A 3 14.45 -14.86 1.97
C LYS A 3 14.79 -13.85 3.06
N GLU A 4 16.01 -13.31 3.05
CA GLU A 4 16.41 -12.23 3.96
C GLU A 4 15.62 -10.96 3.69
N LEU A 5 15.43 -10.60 2.42
CA LEU A 5 14.63 -9.45 2.02
C LEU A 5 13.19 -9.62 2.46
N ASP A 6 12.61 -10.78 2.24
CA ASP A 6 11.24 -11.09 2.64
C ASP A 6 11.06 -10.96 4.16
N ASN A 7 12.00 -11.48 4.95
CA ASN A 7 11.98 -11.34 6.40
C ASN A 7 12.11 -9.87 6.85
N PHE A 8 12.95 -9.10 6.18
CA PHE A 8 13.10 -7.67 6.47
C PHE A 8 11.79 -6.92 6.21
N ILE A 9 11.14 -7.18 5.09
CA ILE A 9 9.86 -6.58 4.74
C ILE A 9 8.79 -6.99 5.75
N PHE A 10 8.73 -8.25 6.10
CA PHE A 10 7.79 -8.77 7.09
C PHE A 10 7.91 -8.04 8.43
N LYS A 11 9.14 -7.83 8.91
CA LYS A 11 9.39 -7.10 10.15
C LYS A 11 8.98 -5.63 10.04
N SER A 12 9.24 -5.02 8.89
CA SER A 12 8.86 -3.61 8.63
C SER A 12 7.34 -3.45 8.63
N ILE A 13 6.63 -4.35 7.99
CA ILE A 13 5.16 -4.38 8.00
C ILE A 13 4.64 -4.58 9.42
N GLY A 14 5.25 -5.47 10.20
CA GLY A 14 4.90 -5.68 11.60
C GLY A 14 4.98 -4.41 12.44
N LYS A 15 6.03 -3.61 12.25
CA LYS A 15 6.20 -2.31 12.93
C LYS A 15 5.10 -1.32 12.52
N ILE A 16 4.78 -1.26 11.23
CA ILE A 16 3.71 -0.41 10.71
C ILE A 16 2.37 -0.78 11.35
N LEU A 17 2.05 -2.07 11.37
CA LEU A 17 0.79 -2.56 11.92
C LEU A 17 0.69 -2.34 13.42
N THR A 18 1.78 -2.46 14.16
CA THR A 18 1.82 -2.15 15.59
C THR A 18 1.48 -0.69 15.84
N LYS A 19 2.11 0.24 15.10
CA LYS A 19 1.80 1.66 15.20
C LYS A 19 0.33 1.96 14.85
N LEU A 20 -0.17 1.32 13.80
CA LEU A 20 -1.55 1.52 13.36
C LEU A 20 -2.54 1.03 14.44
N ARG A 21 -2.31 -0.13 15.02
CA ARG A 21 -3.17 -0.67 16.10
C ARG A 21 -3.15 0.22 17.34
N ASP A 22 -1.99 0.77 17.68
CA ASP A 22 -1.85 1.67 18.82
C ASP A 22 -2.66 2.96 18.63
N SER A 23 -2.65 3.52 17.43
CA SER A 23 -3.39 4.75 17.10
C SER A 23 -4.84 4.49 16.73
N THR A 24 -5.15 3.30 16.24
CA THR A 24 -6.49 2.92 15.76
C THR A 24 -6.84 1.52 16.26
N PRO A 25 -7.24 1.40 17.54
CA PRO A 25 -7.48 0.09 18.16
C PRO A 25 -8.57 -0.76 17.48
N SER A 26 -9.44 -0.13 16.70
CA SER A 26 -10.48 -0.84 15.95
C SER A 26 -9.95 -1.55 14.70
N PHE A 27 -8.68 -1.36 14.34
CA PHE A 27 -8.09 -2.05 13.22
C PHE A 27 -7.98 -3.55 13.50
N THR A 28 -8.52 -4.38 12.61
CA THR A 28 -8.67 -5.83 12.82
C THR A 28 -7.90 -6.69 11.82
N GLY A 29 -7.06 -6.07 10.99
CA GLY A 29 -6.25 -6.81 10.03
C GLY A 29 -5.27 -7.77 10.71
N THR A 30 -5.08 -8.95 10.13
CA THR A 30 -4.32 -10.03 10.77
C THR A 30 -3.18 -10.58 9.90
N GLN A 31 -3.27 -10.48 8.59
CA GLN A 31 -2.34 -11.19 7.69
C GLN A 31 -2.14 -10.40 6.40
N ASP A 32 -0.90 -10.29 5.94
CA ASP A 32 -0.64 -9.69 4.63
C ASP A 32 -0.88 -10.68 3.49
N THR A 33 -0.95 -10.14 2.26
CA THR A 33 -1.17 -10.94 1.04
C THR A 33 0.12 -11.34 0.34
N GLY A 34 1.28 -11.09 0.95
CA GLY A 34 2.57 -11.18 0.29
C GLY A 34 2.98 -9.86 -0.33
N TYR A 35 4.20 -9.77 -0.83
CA TYR A 35 4.82 -8.51 -1.22
C TYR A 35 5.07 -8.46 -2.72
N THR A 36 4.71 -7.33 -3.35
CA THR A 36 5.01 -7.07 -4.74
C THR A 36 5.98 -5.90 -4.85
N LEU A 37 7.15 -6.15 -5.42
CA LEU A 37 8.10 -5.11 -5.78
C LEU A 37 7.73 -4.56 -7.15
N ARG A 38 7.52 -3.25 -7.25
CA ARG A 38 7.11 -2.59 -8.48
C ARG A 38 8.11 -1.54 -8.93
N LYS A 39 8.36 -1.49 -10.22
CA LYS A 39 9.06 -0.39 -10.89
C LYS A 39 8.06 0.31 -11.78
N ILE A 40 7.79 1.56 -11.51
CA ILE A 40 6.71 2.30 -12.16
C ILE A 40 7.30 3.45 -12.97
N TYR A 41 7.09 3.40 -14.28
CA TYR A 41 7.31 4.51 -15.20
C TYR A 41 5.99 5.25 -15.40
N GLY A 42 6.04 6.56 -15.60
CA GLY A 42 4.82 7.35 -15.76
C GLY A 42 4.05 7.52 -14.47
N GLY A 43 2.74 7.46 -14.54
CA GLY A 43 1.86 7.67 -13.40
C GLY A 43 0.90 6.50 -13.19
N THR A 44 0.04 6.65 -12.21
CA THR A 44 -1.03 5.69 -11.92
C THR A 44 -2.37 6.40 -12.02
N ALA A 45 -3.24 5.92 -12.91
CA ALA A 45 -4.55 6.50 -13.13
C ALA A 45 -5.44 6.38 -11.88
N MET A 46 -6.43 7.26 -11.78
CA MET A 46 -7.39 7.25 -10.69
C MET A 46 -8.10 5.90 -10.60
N HIS A 47 -8.08 5.27 -9.42
CA HIS A 47 -8.70 3.97 -9.18
C HIS A 47 -8.95 3.77 -7.69
N ILE A 48 -9.69 2.72 -7.38
CA ILE A 48 -9.75 2.15 -6.03
C ILE A 48 -9.05 0.79 -6.06
N ASP A 49 -8.45 0.38 -4.98
CA ASP A 49 -7.78 -0.93 -4.94
C ASP A 49 -8.78 -2.09 -4.91
N GLY A 50 -9.86 -1.94 -4.18
CA GLY A 50 -10.87 -2.98 -4.02
C GLY A 50 -10.57 -3.93 -2.86
N ILE A 51 -11.61 -4.54 -2.34
CA ILE A 51 -11.52 -5.41 -1.15
C ILE A 51 -11.23 -6.87 -1.49
N HIS A 52 -11.42 -7.25 -2.74
CA HIS A 52 -11.21 -8.64 -3.17
C HIS A 52 -9.73 -8.92 -3.39
N SER A 53 -9.31 -10.13 -3.03
CA SER A 53 -7.97 -10.60 -3.30
C SER A 53 -8.04 -11.97 -3.97
N GLU A 54 -7.28 -12.14 -5.06
CA GLU A 54 -7.18 -13.42 -5.75
C GLU A 54 -6.63 -14.52 -4.83
N SER A 55 -5.75 -14.13 -3.89
CA SER A 55 -5.20 -15.08 -2.93
C SER A 55 -6.22 -15.61 -1.93
N THR A 56 -7.35 -14.92 -1.77
CA THR A 56 -8.42 -15.36 -0.87
C THR A 56 -9.55 -16.12 -1.59
N GLY A 57 -9.71 -15.90 -2.90
CA GLY A 57 -10.80 -16.52 -3.68
C GLY A 57 -12.16 -16.23 -3.03
N TYR A 58 -12.91 -17.29 -2.72
CA TYR A 58 -14.20 -17.21 -2.03
C TYR A 58 -14.06 -17.39 -0.52
N THR A 59 -12.90 -17.13 0.02
CA THR A 59 -12.64 -17.32 1.45
C THR A 59 -13.30 -16.23 2.29
N LYS A 60 -13.27 -16.43 3.60
CA LYS A 60 -13.84 -15.52 4.59
C LYS A 60 -12.88 -14.38 4.94
N SER A 61 -12.11 -13.90 3.97
CA SER A 61 -11.14 -12.82 4.16
C SER A 61 -11.28 -11.77 3.08
N VAL A 62 -11.10 -10.52 3.46
CA VAL A 62 -11.08 -9.39 2.54
C VAL A 62 -9.90 -8.50 2.86
N ARG A 63 -9.49 -7.69 1.89
CA ARG A 63 -8.51 -6.63 2.11
C ARG A 63 -9.14 -5.55 2.98
N CYS A 64 -8.45 -5.14 4.04
CA CYS A 64 -8.89 -4.04 4.90
C CYS A 64 -7.89 -2.89 4.96
N LEU A 65 -6.68 -3.08 4.45
CA LEU A 65 -5.64 -2.05 4.42
C LEU A 65 -4.76 -2.23 3.20
N SER A 66 -4.51 -1.13 2.49
CA SER A 66 -3.47 -1.05 1.45
C SER A 66 -2.23 -0.43 2.05
N ILE A 67 -1.06 -0.97 1.73
CA ILE A 67 0.24 -0.46 2.16
C ILE A 67 1.12 -0.30 0.94
N ILE A 68 1.64 0.91 0.73
CA ILE A 68 2.62 1.21 -0.31
C ILE A 68 3.86 1.77 0.38
N ILE A 69 4.97 1.03 0.34
CA ILE A 69 6.26 1.48 0.86
C ILE A 69 7.04 2.06 -0.31
N VAL A 70 7.48 3.31 -0.19
CA VAL A 70 8.20 4.02 -1.23
C VAL A 70 9.71 3.84 -1.01
N LEU A 71 10.40 3.35 -2.05
CA LEU A 71 11.80 2.96 -1.95
C LEU A 71 12.77 4.02 -2.46
N ASN A 72 12.29 5.01 -3.22
CA ASN A 72 13.11 6.11 -3.73
C ASN A 72 12.30 7.39 -3.83
N ASP A 73 12.99 8.53 -3.90
CA ASP A 73 12.35 9.83 -4.06
C ASP A 73 13.11 10.74 -5.06
N ASP A 74 14.01 10.15 -5.83
CA ASP A 74 14.88 10.83 -6.81
C ASP A 74 14.21 10.97 -8.18
N TYR A 75 12.96 11.43 -8.20
CA TYR A 75 12.18 11.65 -9.42
C TYR A 75 11.33 12.91 -9.29
N ASP A 76 10.95 13.47 -10.44
CA ASP A 76 9.98 14.56 -10.52
C ASP A 76 8.56 13.98 -10.51
N GLY A 77 7.60 14.76 -10.05
CA GLY A 77 6.22 14.27 -9.98
C GLY A 77 6.04 13.21 -8.90
N GLY A 78 5.29 12.17 -9.21
CA GLY A 78 5.01 11.10 -8.26
C GLY A 78 4.17 11.57 -7.09
N VAL A 79 3.28 12.54 -7.32
CA VAL A 79 2.41 13.10 -6.29
C VAL A 79 1.19 12.20 -6.12
N PHE A 80 0.98 11.73 -4.91
CA PHE A 80 -0.22 10.99 -4.54
C PHE A 80 -1.39 11.94 -4.40
N CYS A 81 -2.53 11.59 -4.96
CA CYS A 81 -3.75 12.37 -4.90
C CYS A 81 -4.89 11.49 -4.38
N PHE A 82 -5.48 11.93 -3.27
CA PHE A 82 -6.68 11.32 -2.67
C PHE A 82 -7.77 12.39 -2.67
N PRO A 83 -8.53 12.54 -3.77
CA PRO A 83 -9.45 13.67 -3.90
C PRO A 83 -10.57 13.68 -2.88
N SER A 84 -11.09 12.51 -2.49
CA SER A 84 -12.18 12.44 -1.48
C SER A 84 -11.73 12.89 -0.10
N GLN A 85 -10.43 12.77 0.21
CA GLN A 85 -9.84 13.27 1.45
C GLN A 85 -9.25 14.67 1.31
N GLY A 86 -9.25 15.24 0.10
CA GLY A 86 -8.68 16.55 -0.18
C GLY A 86 -7.16 16.59 -0.02
N LEU A 87 -6.47 15.47 -0.27
CA LEU A 87 -5.03 15.34 -0.02
C LEU A 87 -4.25 15.18 -1.32
N LYS A 88 -3.13 15.89 -1.38
CA LYS A 88 -2.07 15.70 -2.38
C LYS A 88 -0.74 15.79 -1.65
N PHE A 89 0.14 14.81 -1.87
CA PHE A 89 1.44 14.79 -1.20
C PHE A 89 2.46 13.94 -1.95
N ARG A 90 3.74 14.28 -1.76
CA ARG A 90 4.84 13.42 -2.17
C ARG A 90 5.26 12.56 -0.99
N VAL A 91 5.79 11.38 -1.29
CA VAL A 91 6.26 10.43 -0.29
C VAL A 91 7.77 10.31 -0.41
N GLN A 92 8.46 10.42 0.71
CA GLN A 92 9.91 10.29 0.77
C GLN A 92 10.32 8.83 0.85
N LYS A 93 11.54 8.55 0.41
CA LYS A 93 12.16 7.24 0.54
C LYS A 93 12.03 6.71 1.97
N GLY A 94 11.55 5.48 2.10
CA GLY A 94 11.38 4.80 3.38
C GLY A 94 10.05 5.08 4.08
N GLN A 95 9.22 5.97 3.55
CA GLN A 95 7.89 6.22 4.08
C GLN A 95 6.86 5.27 3.44
N ALA A 96 5.77 5.05 4.14
CA ALA A 96 4.67 4.23 3.66
C ALA A 96 3.37 5.03 3.63
N VAL A 97 2.55 4.75 2.62
CA VAL A 97 1.18 5.25 2.52
C VAL A 97 0.24 4.13 2.91
N LEU A 98 -0.65 4.42 3.85
CA LEU A 98 -1.63 3.47 4.38
C LEU A 98 -3.03 4.01 4.13
N PHE A 99 -3.90 3.20 3.56
CA PHE A 99 -5.30 3.59 3.34
C PHE A 99 -6.18 2.36 3.19
N PRO A 100 -7.48 2.47 3.50
CA PRO A 100 -8.41 1.37 3.24
C PRO A 100 -8.62 1.21 1.73
N PRO A 101 -8.71 -0.02 1.21
CA PRO A 101 -8.83 -0.27 -0.23
C PRO A 101 -10.26 -0.10 -0.75
N TYR A 102 -11.05 0.76 -0.13
CA TYR A 102 -12.48 0.88 -0.37
C TYR A 102 -12.81 1.98 -1.39
N TRP A 103 -14.06 2.01 -1.81
CA TRP A 103 -14.58 3.04 -2.70
C TRP A 103 -14.49 4.46 -2.10
N THR A 104 -14.27 4.57 -0.80
CA THR A 104 -14.06 5.85 -0.10
C THR A 104 -12.70 6.49 -0.38
N HIS A 105 -11.74 5.73 -0.91
CA HIS A 105 -10.35 6.17 -1.10
C HIS A 105 -9.87 5.99 -2.55
N PRO A 106 -10.56 6.61 -3.53
CA PRO A 106 -10.00 6.67 -4.88
C PRO A 106 -8.70 7.48 -4.84
N HIS A 107 -7.73 7.05 -5.61
CA HIS A 107 -6.42 7.71 -5.62
C HIS A 107 -5.72 7.55 -6.96
N SER A 108 -4.78 8.45 -7.19
CA SER A 108 -3.90 8.45 -8.36
C SER A 108 -2.51 8.88 -7.94
N VAL A 109 -1.55 8.68 -8.83
CA VAL A 109 -0.19 9.19 -8.65
C VAL A 109 0.20 9.87 -9.94
N THR A 110 0.68 11.12 -9.86
CA THR A 110 1.10 11.86 -11.05
C THR A 110 2.34 11.23 -11.67
N SER A 111 2.53 11.45 -12.96
CA SER A 111 3.66 10.87 -13.70
C SER A 111 4.99 11.33 -13.12
N VAL A 112 5.94 10.41 -13.04
CA VAL A 112 7.35 10.74 -12.82
C VAL A 112 7.95 11.34 -14.10
N GLY A 113 9.12 11.96 -14.00
CA GLY A 113 9.80 12.54 -15.15
C GLY A 113 10.18 11.49 -16.20
N GLU A 114 10.39 11.95 -17.43
CA GLU A 114 10.80 11.07 -18.52
C GLU A 114 12.11 10.35 -18.17
N GLY A 115 12.14 9.03 -18.37
CA GLY A 115 13.29 8.19 -18.05
C GLY A 115 13.48 7.89 -16.58
N GLN A 116 12.63 8.43 -15.71
CA GLN A 116 12.66 8.17 -14.27
C GLN A 116 11.77 7.00 -13.90
N ALA A 117 11.96 6.46 -12.71
CA ALA A 117 11.14 5.38 -12.17
C ALA A 117 10.89 5.55 -10.69
N ARG A 118 9.71 5.15 -10.26
CA ARG A 118 9.33 5.06 -8.85
C ARG A 118 9.30 3.58 -8.46
N TYR A 119 10.00 3.24 -7.38
CA TYR A 119 10.06 1.87 -6.87
C TYR A 119 9.23 1.78 -5.59
N THR A 120 8.38 0.78 -5.51
CA THR A 120 7.53 0.56 -4.34
C THR A 120 7.44 -0.92 -3.98
N ILE A 121 7.14 -1.16 -2.70
CA ILE A 121 6.68 -2.47 -2.23
C ILE A 121 5.21 -2.30 -1.87
N ASN A 122 4.37 -3.12 -2.48
CA ASN A 122 2.92 -3.09 -2.26
C ASN A 122 2.47 -4.36 -1.56
N THR A 123 1.62 -4.19 -0.58
CA THR A 123 0.93 -5.30 0.06
C THR A 123 -0.44 -4.85 0.55
N TRP A 124 -1.30 -5.81 0.85
CA TRP A 124 -2.58 -5.58 1.50
C TRP A 124 -2.65 -6.43 2.75
N VAL A 125 -3.40 -5.96 3.72
CA VAL A 125 -3.67 -6.71 4.94
C VAL A 125 -5.09 -7.22 4.88
N LEU A 126 -5.26 -8.47 5.26
CA LEU A 126 -6.54 -9.16 5.24
C LEU A 126 -7.20 -9.13 6.60
N GLU A 127 -8.51 -9.04 6.58
CA GLU A 127 -9.39 -9.22 7.72
C GLU A 127 -10.25 -10.44 7.47
N LYS A 128 -10.37 -11.33 8.46
CA LYS A 128 -11.24 -12.49 8.38
C LYS A 128 -12.63 -12.13 8.82
N PHE A 129 -13.62 -12.58 8.09
CA PHE A 129 -15.00 -12.53 8.56
C PHE A 129 -15.20 -13.56 9.66
N VAL A 130 -15.92 -13.16 10.68
CA VAL A 130 -16.36 -14.05 11.75
C VAL A 130 -17.78 -14.48 11.44
N ASP A 131 -18.01 -15.78 11.37
CA ASP A 131 -19.34 -16.34 11.16
C ASP A 131 -20.18 -16.21 12.42
#